data_dc3b0f25484818f36a87ac23387491f6
#
_entry.id   dc3b0f25484818f36a87ac23387491f6
#
_cell.length_a   1.000
_cell.length_b   1.000
_cell.length_c   1.000
_cell.angle_alpha   90.00
_cell.angle_beta   90.00
_cell.angle_gamma   90.00
#
_symmetry.space_group_name_H-M   'P 1'
#
loop_
_entity.id
_entity.type
_entity.pdbx_description
1 polymer ?
#
loop_
_entity_poly.entity_id
_entity_poly.type
_entity_poly.pdbx_seq_one_letter_code
_entity_poly.pdbx_strand_id
1 'polypeptide(L)'
;MIERSLAGRAAMVTGGASGQGRAIALALAEHGADVAIGSFLATHGPAAAEEDTYLPPRADLDAVCHEIMARGAGAVGCDLDVRRTDSVEAFHAAAINAFGKVDILINVAGVCAEQAVCGHSESLWLDIIDTNLNGYFRTTRACLPAMIERGWGRIVNIASTAAAVGAKDNPAYCASKSGILGLTRCVALEGAPHGVTCNAISPGFVNTKMLRASVKRWLAAEGNKRSEEEYIASIAAGYPRKSIIEPEEIGAVAAFLCRDESSGINAQDLTVSTGALW
;
A
#
# COMPACT_ATOMS: atom_id res chain seq x y z
N MET A 1 3.55 27.65 1.30
CA MET A 1 3.59 26.75 2.46
C MET A 1 2.50 25.72 2.24
N ILE A 2 2.80 24.42 2.38
CA ILE A 2 1.78 23.37 2.33
C ILE A 2 0.94 23.50 3.60
N GLU A 3 -0.38 23.47 3.47
CA GLU A 3 -1.29 23.51 4.58
C GLU A 3 -1.19 22.22 5.41
N ARG A 4 -0.98 22.33 6.71
CA ARG A 4 -0.88 21.18 7.62
C ARG A 4 -2.29 20.66 8.00
N SER A 5 -3.04 20.25 6.99
CA SER A 5 -4.45 19.82 7.11
C SER A 5 -4.66 18.53 7.93
N LEU A 6 -3.58 17.78 8.22
CA LEU A 6 -3.60 16.59 9.06
C LEU A 6 -2.87 16.78 10.40
N ALA A 7 -2.61 18.04 10.80
CA ALA A 7 -1.97 18.31 12.08
C ALA A 7 -2.77 17.71 13.26
N GLY A 8 -2.08 17.03 14.17
CA GLY A 8 -2.69 16.33 15.30
C GLY A 8 -3.38 15.00 14.94
N ARG A 9 -3.28 14.51 13.70
CA ARG A 9 -3.68 13.17 13.31
C ARG A 9 -2.50 12.20 13.42
N ALA A 10 -2.81 10.93 13.66
CA ALA A 10 -1.84 9.85 13.70
C ALA A 10 -2.18 8.79 12.63
N ALA A 11 -1.20 8.46 11.82
CA ALA A 11 -1.33 7.51 10.71
C ALA A 11 -0.54 6.21 10.98
N MET A 12 -1.08 5.10 10.51
CA MET A 12 -0.44 3.79 10.46
C MET A 12 -0.35 3.35 8.99
N VAL A 13 0.87 3.12 8.49
CA VAL A 13 1.14 2.77 7.09
C VAL A 13 1.84 1.42 7.01
N THR A 14 1.21 0.42 6.38
CA THR A 14 1.84 -0.87 6.10
C THR A 14 2.66 -0.83 4.82
N GLY A 15 3.81 -1.52 4.76
CA GLY A 15 4.71 -1.44 3.61
C GLY A 15 5.42 -0.07 3.50
N GLY A 16 5.57 0.66 4.62
CA GLY A 16 6.01 2.05 4.65
C GLY A 16 7.50 2.29 4.38
N ALA A 17 8.34 1.26 4.35
CA ALA A 17 9.80 1.43 4.17
C ALA A 17 10.21 1.67 2.71
N SER A 18 9.33 1.54 1.73
CA SER A 18 9.70 1.69 0.31
C SER A 18 8.52 2.06 -0.59
N GLY A 19 8.83 2.41 -1.84
CA GLY A 19 7.86 2.58 -2.92
C GLY A 19 6.68 3.48 -2.56
N GLN A 20 5.47 3.01 -2.86
CA GLN A 20 4.23 3.75 -2.61
C GLN A 20 4.01 4.01 -1.11
N GLY A 21 4.31 3.02 -0.24
CA GLY A 21 4.13 3.18 1.20
C GLY A 21 5.00 4.29 1.78
N ARG A 22 6.29 4.37 1.37
CA ARG A 22 7.17 5.47 1.73
C ARG A 22 6.63 6.81 1.24
N ALA A 23 6.24 6.90 -0.03
CA ALA A 23 5.73 8.15 -0.61
C ALA A 23 4.46 8.63 0.11
N ILE A 24 3.54 7.72 0.44
CA ILE A 24 2.34 8.04 1.21
C ILE A 24 2.69 8.51 2.63
N ALA A 25 3.59 7.80 3.32
CA ALA A 25 4.02 8.18 4.67
C ALA A 25 4.61 9.59 4.70
N LEU A 26 5.46 9.92 3.72
CA LEU A 26 6.04 11.26 3.60
C LEU A 26 5.01 12.33 3.26
N ALA A 27 4.04 12.05 2.39
CA ALA A 27 2.96 12.96 2.06
C ALA A 27 2.07 13.26 3.28
N LEU A 28 1.72 12.25 4.09
CA LEU A 28 0.97 12.43 5.32
C LEU A 28 1.74 13.29 6.34
N ALA A 29 3.04 13.04 6.49
CA ALA A 29 3.91 13.83 7.37
C ALA A 29 4.03 15.30 6.92
N GLU A 30 4.10 15.54 5.61
CA GLU A 30 4.14 16.89 5.03
C GLU A 30 2.86 17.67 5.34
N HIS A 31 1.71 16.98 5.39
CA HIS A 31 0.43 17.53 5.85
C HIS A 31 0.28 17.57 7.38
N GLY A 32 1.29 17.14 8.13
CA GLY A 32 1.37 17.30 9.59
C GLY A 32 0.88 16.12 10.43
N ALA A 33 0.59 14.97 9.83
CA ALA A 33 0.27 13.77 10.59
C ALA A 33 1.54 13.13 11.18
N ASP A 34 1.46 12.61 12.41
CA ASP A 34 2.45 11.68 12.94
C ASP A 34 2.27 10.31 12.28
N VAL A 35 3.36 9.60 11.97
CA VAL A 35 3.28 8.42 11.13
C VAL A 35 4.02 7.22 11.73
N ALA A 36 3.29 6.15 11.98
CA ALA A 36 3.84 4.82 12.24
C ALA A 36 3.98 4.07 10.89
N ILE A 37 5.17 3.56 10.59
CA ILE A 37 5.42 2.75 9.40
C ILE A 37 5.80 1.33 9.79
N GLY A 38 5.20 0.34 9.13
CA GLY A 38 5.52 -1.08 9.32
C GLY A 38 5.91 -1.73 8.00
N SER A 39 6.93 -2.58 8.01
CA SER A 39 7.35 -3.36 6.83
C SER A 39 7.89 -4.72 7.21
N PHE A 40 7.67 -5.72 6.36
CA PHE A 40 8.32 -7.01 6.48
C PHE A 40 9.78 -6.86 6.06
N LEU A 41 10.70 -7.12 7.00
CA LEU A 41 12.12 -6.80 6.82
C LEU A 41 12.94 -7.99 6.28
N ALA A 42 14.04 -7.68 5.62
CA ALA A 42 14.98 -8.67 5.07
C ALA A 42 15.57 -9.63 6.12
N THR A 43 15.51 -9.29 7.40
CA THR A 43 15.95 -10.16 8.52
C THR A 43 15.15 -11.45 8.66
N HIS A 44 13.93 -11.52 8.10
CA HIS A 44 13.12 -12.74 8.07
C HIS A 44 13.59 -13.78 7.03
N GLY A 45 14.58 -13.42 6.21
CA GLY A 45 15.01 -14.24 5.07
C GLY A 45 14.00 -14.18 3.92
N PRO A 46 14.31 -14.79 2.77
CA PRO A 46 13.36 -14.91 1.71
C PRO A 46 12.15 -15.69 2.23
N ALA A 47 10.98 -15.06 2.25
CA ALA A 47 9.73 -15.79 2.33
C ALA A 47 9.77 -16.82 1.19
N ALA A 48 9.53 -18.08 1.49
CA ALA A 48 9.72 -19.20 0.60
C ALA A 48 9.38 -18.83 -0.85
N ALA A 49 10.35 -18.99 -1.74
CA ALA A 49 10.24 -18.91 -3.20
C ALA A 49 10.60 -17.62 -3.95
N GLU A 50 11.03 -16.52 -3.33
CA GLU A 50 11.32 -15.34 -4.14
C GLU A 50 12.72 -14.78 -3.84
N GLU A 51 13.74 -15.29 -4.54
CA GLU A 51 15.08 -14.68 -4.58
C GLU A 51 15.04 -13.22 -5.08
N ASP A 52 13.93 -12.80 -5.71
CA ASP A 52 13.73 -11.48 -6.30
C ASP A 52 12.74 -10.57 -5.55
N THR A 53 12.17 -11.01 -4.42
CA THR A 53 11.30 -10.13 -3.64
C THR A 53 12.12 -9.08 -2.90
N TYR A 54 11.85 -7.81 -3.20
CA TYR A 54 12.47 -6.73 -2.45
C TYR A 54 11.93 -6.69 -1.02
N LEU A 55 12.76 -7.11 -0.10
CA LEU A 55 12.55 -6.93 1.33
C LEU A 55 13.45 -5.78 1.81
N PRO A 56 12.89 -4.71 2.39
CA PRO A 56 13.70 -3.60 2.86
C PRO A 56 14.57 -4.03 4.05
N PRO A 57 15.85 -3.64 4.10
CA PRO A 57 16.64 -3.77 5.31
C PRO A 57 16.12 -2.80 6.39
N ARG A 58 16.46 -3.04 7.65
CA ARG A 58 16.09 -2.17 8.77
C ARG A 58 16.53 -0.72 8.53
N ALA A 59 17.68 -0.52 7.91
CA ALA A 59 18.19 0.81 7.60
C ALA A 59 17.28 1.64 6.67
N ASP A 60 16.58 1.01 5.72
CA ASP A 60 15.60 1.70 4.86
C ASP A 60 14.39 2.18 5.68
N LEU A 61 13.91 1.36 6.61
CA LEU A 61 12.82 1.73 7.52
C LEU A 61 13.22 2.91 8.41
N ASP A 62 14.41 2.86 9.01
CA ASP A 62 14.94 3.91 9.86
C ASP A 62 15.18 5.21 9.07
N ALA A 63 15.65 5.13 7.83
CA ALA A 63 15.81 6.28 6.95
C ALA A 63 14.47 6.98 6.69
N VAL A 64 13.40 6.23 6.41
CA VAL A 64 12.06 6.82 6.23
C VAL A 64 11.55 7.49 7.51
N CYS A 65 11.80 6.91 8.69
CA CYS A 65 11.47 7.56 9.96
C CYS A 65 12.21 8.90 10.10
N HIS A 66 13.49 8.97 9.76
CA HIS A 66 14.25 10.24 9.78
C HIS A 66 13.69 11.26 8.78
N GLU A 67 13.27 10.82 7.59
CA GLU A 67 12.65 11.70 6.60
C GLU A 67 11.29 12.26 7.06
N ILE A 68 10.49 11.46 7.80
CA ILE A 68 9.23 11.91 8.43
C ILE A 68 9.53 12.96 9.51
N MET A 69 10.49 12.68 10.39
CA MET A 69 10.90 13.60 11.46
C MET A 69 11.46 14.91 10.90
N ALA A 70 12.19 14.87 9.79
CA ALA A 70 12.69 16.07 9.10
C ALA A 70 11.57 16.98 8.57
N ARG A 71 10.33 16.46 8.42
CA ARG A 71 9.12 17.22 8.05
C ARG A 71 8.37 17.76 9.28
N GLY A 72 8.94 17.55 10.48
CA GLY A 72 8.36 18.04 11.75
C GLY A 72 7.17 17.20 12.24
N ALA A 73 7.12 15.92 11.88
CA ALA A 73 6.14 14.94 12.34
C ALA A 73 6.81 13.88 13.23
N GLY A 74 6.06 13.28 14.14
CA GLY A 74 6.50 12.11 14.91
C GLY A 74 6.60 10.89 14.00
N ALA A 75 7.58 10.01 14.26
CA ALA A 75 7.76 8.78 13.49
C ALA A 75 8.06 7.58 14.39
N VAL A 76 7.51 6.41 14.06
CA VAL A 76 7.90 5.11 14.62
C VAL A 76 7.95 4.07 13.52
N GLY A 77 9.03 3.25 13.50
CA GLY A 77 9.24 2.20 12.52
C GLY A 77 9.23 0.82 13.17
N CYS A 78 8.41 -0.09 12.65
CA CYS A 78 8.25 -1.45 13.16
C CYS A 78 8.51 -2.50 12.08
N ASP A 79 9.08 -3.63 12.50
CA ASP A 79 9.00 -4.85 11.71
C ASP A 79 7.56 -5.36 11.73
N LEU A 80 7.00 -5.68 10.55
CA LEU A 80 5.59 -6.03 10.43
C LEU A 80 5.40 -7.14 9.41
N ASP A 81 4.91 -8.27 9.87
CA ASP A 81 4.30 -9.30 9.02
C ASP A 81 2.77 -9.20 9.09
N VAL A 82 2.14 -8.66 8.05
CA VAL A 82 0.68 -8.49 7.99
C VAL A 82 -0.09 -9.82 7.94
N ARG A 83 0.58 -10.95 7.67
CA ARG A 83 0.01 -12.30 7.69
C ARG A 83 -0.24 -12.79 9.12
N ARG A 84 0.37 -12.16 10.11
CA ARG A 84 0.33 -12.55 11.52
C ARG A 84 -0.44 -11.53 12.35
N THR A 85 -1.49 -12.00 13.03
CA THR A 85 -2.32 -11.15 13.89
C THR A 85 -1.52 -10.52 15.03
N ASP A 86 -0.65 -11.29 15.69
CA ASP A 86 0.21 -10.81 16.78
C ASP A 86 1.18 -9.70 16.32
N SER A 87 1.73 -9.82 15.11
CA SER A 87 2.58 -8.78 14.52
C SER A 87 1.79 -7.50 14.20
N VAL A 88 0.58 -7.62 13.69
CA VAL A 88 -0.31 -6.49 13.44
C VAL A 88 -0.72 -5.80 14.75
N GLU A 89 -1.07 -6.57 15.78
CA GLU A 89 -1.42 -6.04 17.11
C GLU A 89 -0.22 -5.33 17.76
N ALA A 90 0.99 -5.89 17.65
CA ALA A 90 2.21 -5.25 18.15
C ALA A 90 2.50 -3.92 17.42
N PHE A 91 2.32 -3.86 16.10
CA PHE A 91 2.50 -2.63 15.33
C PHE A 91 1.45 -1.58 15.70
N HIS A 92 0.18 -1.98 15.82
CA HIS A 92 -0.89 -1.08 16.28
C HIS A 92 -0.60 -0.55 17.69
N ALA A 93 -0.19 -1.41 18.62
CA ALA A 93 0.19 -0.99 19.97
C ALA A 93 1.37 -0.02 19.97
N ALA A 94 2.37 -0.21 19.12
CA ALA A 94 3.49 0.72 18.98
C ALA A 94 3.03 2.10 18.49
N ALA A 95 2.11 2.16 17.54
CA ALA A 95 1.51 3.42 17.07
C ALA A 95 0.70 4.11 18.19
N ILE A 96 -0.11 3.37 18.94
CA ILE A 96 -0.85 3.90 20.09
C ILE A 96 0.10 4.42 21.18
N ASN A 97 1.15 3.68 21.51
CA ASN A 97 2.12 4.10 22.53
C ASN A 97 2.87 5.38 22.13
N ALA A 98 3.18 5.54 20.83
CA ALA A 98 3.88 6.72 20.33
C ALA A 98 2.98 7.96 20.21
N PHE A 99 1.71 7.79 19.78
CA PHE A 99 0.86 8.92 19.36
C PHE A 99 -0.48 8.99 20.09
N GLY A 100 -0.78 8.04 20.97
CA GLY A 100 -2.04 7.97 21.74
C GLY A 100 -3.25 7.47 20.95
N LYS A 101 -3.16 7.41 19.63
CA LYS A 101 -4.27 7.03 18.73
C LYS A 101 -3.79 6.61 17.35
N VAL A 102 -4.69 6.00 16.57
CA VAL A 102 -4.56 5.83 15.11
C VAL A 102 -5.83 6.40 14.47
N ASP A 103 -5.70 7.50 13.74
CA ASP A 103 -6.80 8.16 13.02
C ASP A 103 -6.85 7.75 11.54
N ILE A 104 -5.69 7.42 10.97
CA ILE A 104 -5.52 7.10 9.54
C ILE A 104 -4.87 5.72 9.42
N LEU A 105 -5.46 4.86 8.60
CA LEU A 105 -4.86 3.58 8.21
C LEU A 105 -4.62 3.55 6.70
N ILE A 106 -3.38 3.30 6.30
CA ILE A 106 -3.02 3.09 4.91
C ILE A 106 -2.50 1.66 4.73
N ASN A 107 -3.26 0.87 4.02
CA ASN A 107 -2.91 -0.49 3.66
C ASN A 107 -2.20 -0.50 2.30
N VAL A 108 -0.87 -0.72 2.31
CA VAL A 108 -0.02 -0.77 1.10
C VAL A 108 0.73 -2.09 0.97
N ALA A 109 1.04 -2.74 2.11
CA ALA A 109 1.79 -4.00 2.11
C ALA A 109 1.21 -4.99 1.11
N GLY A 110 2.05 -5.52 0.25
CA GLY A 110 1.59 -6.47 -0.77
C GLY A 110 2.75 -7.08 -1.55
N VAL A 111 2.49 -8.23 -2.14
CA VAL A 111 3.41 -8.99 -2.96
C VAL A 111 2.75 -9.33 -4.30
N CYS A 112 3.58 -9.56 -5.31
CA CYS A 112 3.14 -9.98 -6.64
C CYS A 112 4.13 -11.03 -7.18
N ALA A 113 3.60 -12.18 -7.59
CA ALA A 113 4.38 -13.19 -8.27
C ALA A 113 3.53 -13.80 -9.40
N GLU A 114 4.14 -13.94 -10.56
CA GLU A 114 3.49 -14.43 -11.76
C GLU A 114 3.57 -15.97 -11.84
N GLN A 115 2.42 -16.61 -11.91
CA GLN A 115 2.30 -18.04 -12.21
C GLN A 115 0.93 -18.32 -12.84
N ALA A 116 0.91 -19.04 -13.97
CA ALA A 116 -0.33 -19.38 -14.67
C ALA A 116 -1.27 -20.23 -13.79
N VAL A 117 -2.59 -20.12 -13.98
CA VAL A 117 -3.60 -20.89 -13.24
C VAL A 117 -3.31 -22.41 -13.34
N CYS A 118 -2.99 -22.88 -14.56
CA CYS A 118 -2.59 -24.27 -14.76
C CYS A 118 -1.17 -24.46 -14.21
N GLY A 119 -1.04 -24.98 -13.02
CA GLY A 119 0.23 -25.19 -12.36
C GLY A 119 0.55 -24.17 -11.26
N HIS A 120 -0.38 -23.28 -10.96
CA HIS A 120 -0.25 -22.36 -9.82
C HIS A 120 -0.14 -23.16 -8.52
N SER A 121 0.94 -22.96 -7.76
CA SER A 121 1.08 -23.63 -6.48
C SER A 121 0.09 -23.04 -5.45
N GLU A 122 -0.52 -23.91 -4.66
CA GLU A 122 -1.44 -23.49 -3.60
C GLU A 122 -0.74 -22.62 -2.54
N SER A 123 0.51 -22.93 -2.23
CA SER A 123 1.31 -22.15 -1.29
C SER A 123 1.51 -20.70 -1.76
N LEU A 124 1.85 -20.48 -3.02
CA LEU A 124 2.01 -19.14 -3.58
C LEU A 124 0.66 -18.38 -3.61
N TRP A 125 -0.43 -19.09 -3.98
CA TRP A 125 -1.77 -18.52 -3.92
C TRP A 125 -2.10 -18.03 -2.51
N LEU A 126 -1.91 -18.89 -1.51
CA LEU A 126 -2.21 -18.58 -0.12
C LEU A 126 -1.34 -17.41 0.42
N ASP A 127 -0.06 -17.39 0.10
CA ASP A 127 0.85 -16.32 0.51
C ASP A 127 0.42 -14.95 -0.05
N ILE A 128 0.03 -14.89 -1.34
CA ILE A 128 -0.44 -13.65 -1.97
C ILE A 128 -1.76 -13.21 -1.35
N ILE A 129 -2.73 -14.11 -1.19
CA ILE A 129 -4.03 -13.79 -0.57
C ILE A 129 -3.84 -13.37 0.89
N ASP A 130 -3.01 -14.06 1.64
CA ASP A 130 -2.81 -13.78 3.05
C ASP A 130 -2.10 -12.45 3.30
N THR A 131 -1.15 -12.09 2.44
CA THR A 131 -0.48 -10.79 2.50
C THR A 131 -1.40 -9.67 2.01
N ASN A 132 -1.92 -9.78 0.77
CA ASN A 132 -2.57 -8.66 0.09
C ASN A 132 -4.00 -8.40 0.55
N LEU A 133 -4.74 -9.44 0.96
CA LEU A 133 -6.16 -9.32 1.33
C LEU A 133 -6.38 -9.52 2.82
N ASN A 134 -5.94 -10.66 3.37
CA ASN A 134 -6.14 -10.95 4.79
C ASN A 134 -5.33 -9.98 5.68
N GLY A 135 -4.16 -9.54 5.21
CA GLY A 135 -3.37 -8.51 5.89
C GLY A 135 -4.16 -7.20 6.06
N TYR A 136 -4.85 -6.75 5.00
CA TYR A 136 -5.69 -5.55 5.05
C TYR A 136 -6.90 -5.73 5.98
N PHE A 137 -7.50 -6.91 6.00
CA PHE A 137 -8.53 -7.23 6.96
C PHE A 137 -8.01 -7.16 8.41
N ARG A 138 -6.84 -7.75 8.70
CA ARG A 138 -6.27 -7.76 10.05
C ARG A 138 -5.96 -6.34 10.57
N THR A 139 -5.32 -5.51 9.75
CA THR A 139 -5.00 -4.13 10.10
C THR A 139 -6.25 -3.27 10.27
N THR A 140 -7.23 -3.43 9.38
CA THR A 140 -8.53 -2.74 9.48
C THR A 140 -9.26 -3.14 10.76
N ARG A 141 -9.33 -4.43 11.07
CA ARG A 141 -9.93 -4.94 12.31
C ARG A 141 -9.27 -4.38 13.58
N ALA A 142 -7.96 -4.13 13.54
CA ALA A 142 -7.24 -3.55 14.67
C ALA A 142 -7.54 -2.05 14.85
N CYS A 143 -7.76 -1.29 13.77
CA CYS A 143 -7.90 0.17 13.82
C CYS A 143 -9.36 0.66 13.88
N LEU A 144 -10.28 0.01 13.15
CA LEU A 144 -11.64 0.47 12.92
C LEU A 144 -12.46 0.67 14.21
N PRO A 145 -12.43 -0.21 15.22
CA PRO A 145 -13.23 -0.02 16.41
C PRO A 145 -12.98 1.30 17.13
N ALA A 146 -11.70 1.66 17.32
CA ALA A 146 -11.35 2.90 17.98
C ALA A 146 -11.62 4.14 17.09
N MET A 147 -11.58 4.04 15.77
CA MET A 147 -12.02 5.08 14.86
C MET A 147 -13.52 5.35 14.98
N ILE A 148 -14.33 4.29 15.02
CA ILE A 148 -15.79 4.36 15.22
C ILE A 148 -16.12 5.02 16.57
N GLU A 149 -15.46 4.61 17.64
CA GLU A 149 -15.67 5.16 18.98
C GLU A 149 -15.36 6.68 19.03
N ARG A 150 -14.31 7.12 18.34
CA ARG A 150 -13.93 8.54 18.28
C ARG A 150 -14.73 9.37 17.27
N GLY A 151 -15.57 8.75 16.44
CA GLY A 151 -16.38 9.44 15.44
C GLY A 151 -15.57 10.03 14.28
N TRP A 152 -14.35 9.52 14.04
CA TRP A 152 -13.48 9.96 12.93
C TRP A 152 -12.48 8.88 12.54
N GLY A 153 -12.31 8.67 11.26
CA GLY A 153 -11.29 7.78 10.72
C GLY A 153 -11.15 7.89 9.20
N ARG A 154 -9.96 7.58 8.69
CA ARG A 154 -9.68 7.50 7.26
C ARG A 154 -8.92 6.21 6.97
N ILE A 155 -9.49 5.38 6.12
CA ILE A 155 -8.86 4.13 5.68
C ILE A 155 -8.66 4.20 4.17
N VAL A 156 -7.43 4.01 3.71
CA VAL A 156 -7.09 3.97 2.28
C VAL A 156 -6.40 2.65 1.99
N ASN A 157 -6.97 1.90 1.07
CA ASN A 157 -6.47 0.60 0.62
C ASN A 157 -5.83 0.71 -0.76
N ILE A 158 -4.57 0.30 -0.91
CA ILE A 158 -3.93 0.27 -2.22
C ILE A 158 -4.30 -1.01 -2.95
N ALA A 159 -5.26 -0.88 -3.86
CA ALA A 159 -5.69 -1.93 -4.77
C ALA A 159 -4.75 -2.01 -6.01
N SER A 160 -5.30 -2.07 -7.20
CA SER A 160 -4.59 -2.07 -8.48
C SER A 160 -5.62 -1.97 -9.61
N THR A 161 -5.24 -1.48 -10.78
CA THR A 161 -6.03 -1.66 -12.00
C THR A 161 -6.31 -3.14 -12.29
N ALA A 162 -5.44 -4.06 -11.86
CA ALA A 162 -5.65 -5.50 -11.90
C ALA A 162 -6.86 -6.00 -11.09
N ALA A 163 -7.45 -5.15 -10.23
CA ALA A 163 -8.71 -5.45 -9.54
C ALA A 163 -9.94 -5.39 -10.47
N ALA A 164 -9.86 -4.56 -11.52
CA ALA A 164 -10.95 -4.36 -12.49
C ALA A 164 -10.78 -5.21 -13.75
N VAL A 165 -9.52 -5.55 -14.12
CA VAL A 165 -9.20 -6.34 -15.31
C VAL A 165 -8.28 -7.49 -14.93
N GLY A 166 -8.34 -8.60 -15.67
CA GLY A 166 -7.43 -9.73 -15.47
C GLY A 166 -6.03 -9.39 -15.97
N ALA A 167 -5.00 -9.88 -15.29
CA ALA A 167 -3.64 -9.92 -15.79
C ALA A 167 -3.21 -11.37 -15.99
N LYS A 168 -2.69 -11.67 -17.19
CA LYS A 168 -2.23 -13.03 -17.52
C LYS A 168 -1.16 -13.44 -16.49
N ASP A 169 -1.21 -14.70 -16.08
CA ASP A 169 -0.29 -15.31 -15.12
C ASP A 169 -0.27 -14.68 -13.71
N ASN A 170 -1.30 -13.87 -13.37
CA ASN A 170 -1.43 -13.22 -12.07
C ASN A 170 -2.78 -13.51 -11.36
N PRO A 171 -3.29 -14.74 -11.31
CA PRO A 171 -4.62 -15.02 -10.78
C PRO A 171 -4.76 -14.65 -9.29
N ALA A 172 -3.78 -15.01 -8.46
CA ALA A 172 -3.82 -14.74 -7.02
C ALA A 172 -3.76 -13.23 -6.73
N TYR A 173 -2.90 -12.50 -7.45
CA TYR A 173 -2.79 -11.06 -7.32
C TYR A 173 -4.10 -10.36 -7.73
N CYS A 174 -4.65 -10.67 -8.92
CA CYS A 174 -5.91 -10.09 -9.36
C CYS A 174 -7.05 -10.40 -8.38
N ALA A 175 -7.17 -11.65 -7.93
CA ALA A 175 -8.17 -12.04 -6.94
C ALA A 175 -8.03 -11.26 -5.63
N SER A 176 -6.79 -11.12 -5.12
CA SER A 176 -6.52 -10.37 -3.89
C SER A 176 -6.91 -8.90 -4.04
N LYS A 177 -6.54 -8.26 -5.16
CA LYS A 177 -6.82 -6.84 -5.41
C LYS A 177 -8.30 -6.57 -5.67
N SER A 178 -9.02 -7.49 -6.32
CA SER A 178 -10.48 -7.45 -6.45
C SER A 178 -11.16 -7.61 -5.09
N GLY A 179 -10.68 -8.53 -4.24
CA GLY A 179 -11.18 -8.72 -2.88
C GLY A 179 -11.05 -7.48 -2.00
N ILE A 180 -9.97 -6.70 -2.18
CA ILE A 180 -9.78 -5.42 -1.48
C ILE A 180 -10.93 -4.44 -1.77
N LEU A 181 -11.45 -4.38 -3.01
CA LEU A 181 -12.57 -3.50 -3.34
C LEU A 181 -13.85 -3.89 -2.61
N GLY A 182 -14.09 -5.20 -2.46
CA GLY A 182 -15.19 -5.73 -1.64
C GLY A 182 -15.04 -5.34 -0.16
N LEU A 183 -13.86 -5.60 0.42
CA LEU A 183 -13.54 -5.21 1.79
C LEU A 183 -13.71 -3.69 2.02
N THR A 184 -13.20 -2.87 1.09
CA THR A 184 -13.31 -1.40 1.15
C THR A 184 -14.76 -0.95 1.28
N ARG A 185 -15.66 -1.51 0.47
CA ARG A 185 -17.09 -1.17 0.50
C ARG A 185 -17.76 -1.58 1.80
N CYS A 186 -17.47 -2.78 2.32
CA CYS A 186 -18.02 -3.24 3.60
C CYS A 186 -17.59 -2.32 4.75
N VAL A 187 -16.28 -2.03 4.85
CA VAL A 187 -15.72 -1.16 5.88
C VAL A 187 -16.27 0.27 5.78
N ALA A 188 -16.43 0.78 4.56
CA ALA A 188 -17.02 2.10 4.32
C ALA A 188 -18.47 2.19 4.83
N LEU A 189 -19.29 1.15 4.60
CA LEU A 189 -20.68 1.11 5.07
C LEU A 189 -20.77 1.00 6.59
N GLU A 190 -19.89 0.21 7.20
CA GLU A 190 -19.84 0.06 8.67
C GLU A 190 -19.36 1.36 9.35
N GLY A 191 -18.39 2.04 8.74
CA GLY A 191 -17.76 3.25 9.29
C GLY A 191 -18.55 4.54 9.06
N ALA A 192 -19.34 4.62 7.98
CA ALA A 192 -20.00 5.86 7.53
C ALA A 192 -20.87 6.53 8.61
N PRO A 193 -21.73 5.81 9.39
CA PRO A 193 -22.53 6.42 10.47
C PRO A 193 -21.67 7.06 11.56
N HIS A 194 -20.39 6.74 11.61
CA HIS A 194 -19.44 7.15 12.64
C HIS A 194 -18.35 8.10 12.11
N GLY A 195 -18.54 8.72 10.94
CA GLY A 195 -17.57 9.66 10.37
C GLY A 195 -16.26 9.02 9.86
N VAL A 196 -16.25 7.70 9.68
CA VAL A 196 -15.11 6.96 9.12
C VAL A 196 -15.34 6.73 7.63
N THR A 197 -14.33 7.04 6.80
CA THR A 197 -14.34 6.71 5.37
C THR A 197 -13.34 5.60 5.06
N CYS A 198 -13.69 4.77 4.09
CA CYS A 198 -12.80 3.75 3.55
C CYS A 198 -12.83 3.81 2.02
N ASN A 199 -11.69 4.05 1.39
CA ASN A 199 -11.57 4.15 -0.06
C ASN A 199 -10.40 3.29 -0.56
N ALA A 200 -10.45 2.90 -1.83
CA ALA A 200 -9.35 2.26 -2.52
C ALA A 200 -8.70 3.24 -3.51
N ILE A 201 -7.40 3.08 -3.70
CA ILE A 201 -6.67 3.64 -4.84
C ILE A 201 -6.22 2.45 -5.69
N SER A 202 -6.52 2.50 -6.99
CA SER A 202 -6.15 1.49 -7.98
C SER A 202 -5.09 2.04 -8.94
N PRO A 203 -3.79 1.92 -8.61
CA PRO A 203 -2.73 2.37 -9.50
C PRO A 203 -2.60 1.49 -10.74
N GLY A 204 -2.15 2.08 -11.85
CA GLY A 204 -1.49 1.38 -12.94
C GLY A 204 -0.05 1.02 -12.58
N PHE A 205 0.88 1.00 -13.55
CA PHE A 205 2.29 0.75 -13.26
C PHE A 205 2.93 1.96 -12.54
N VAL A 206 3.45 1.70 -11.35
CA VAL A 206 4.13 2.70 -10.50
C VAL A 206 5.64 2.39 -10.48
N ASN A 207 6.47 3.40 -10.62
CA ASN A 207 7.93 3.30 -10.62
C ASN A 207 8.47 2.90 -9.24
N THR A 208 8.51 1.61 -8.97
CA THR A 208 8.90 1.02 -7.68
C THR A 208 9.91 -0.11 -7.87
N LYS A 209 10.58 -0.50 -6.80
CA LYS A 209 11.45 -1.69 -6.81
C LYS A 209 10.65 -2.98 -7.15
N MET A 210 9.36 -3.05 -6.77
CA MET A 210 8.47 -4.16 -7.15
C MET A 210 8.28 -4.24 -8.67
N LEU A 211 7.99 -3.12 -9.34
CA LEU A 211 7.88 -3.11 -10.80
C LEU A 211 9.19 -3.55 -11.47
N ARG A 212 10.33 -3.05 -10.98
CA ARG A 212 11.64 -3.42 -11.53
C ARG A 212 11.94 -4.91 -11.37
N ALA A 213 11.58 -5.51 -10.22
CA ALA A 213 11.68 -6.94 -10.01
C ALA A 213 10.79 -7.73 -11.00
N SER A 214 9.54 -7.29 -11.22
CA SER A 214 8.67 -7.89 -12.24
C SER A 214 9.26 -7.76 -13.64
N VAL A 215 9.77 -6.58 -14.01
CA VAL A 215 10.40 -6.36 -15.32
C VAL A 215 11.61 -7.28 -15.54
N LYS A 216 12.44 -7.51 -14.53
CA LYS A 216 13.55 -8.49 -14.60
C LYS A 216 13.05 -9.89 -14.91
N ARG A 217 11.98 -10.35 -14.21
CA ARG A 217 11.39 -11.67 -14.47
C ARG A 217 10.81 -11.77 -15.89
N TRP A 218 10.12 -10.73 -16.36
CA TRP A 218 9.56 -10.71 -17.72
C TRP A 218 10.64 -10.75 -18.79
N LEU A 219 11.71 -9.96 -18.64
CA LEU A 219 12.85 -9.98 -19.56
C LEU A 219 13.52 -11.35 -19.59
N ALA A 220 13.69 -12.00 -18.43
CA ALA A 220 14.26 -13.35 -18.35
C ALA A 220 13.35 -14.40 -19.02
N ALA A 221 12.04 -14.34 -18.76
CA ALA A 221 11.06 -15.27 -19.36
C ALA A 221 10.95 -15.13 -20.88
N GLU A 222 11.08 -13.90 -21.41
CA GLU A 222 11.06 -13.61 -22.84
C GLU A 222 12.40 -13.89 -23.54
N GLY A 223 13.48 -14.18 -22.79
CA GLY A 223 14.85 -14.24 -23.34
C GLY A 223 15.29 -12.88 -23.95
N ASN A 224 14.72 -11.80 -23.46
CA ASN A 224 14.89 -10.47 -24.02
C ASN A 224 16.18 -9.81 -23.50
N LYS A 225 16.92 -9.16 -24.41
CA LYS A 225 18.21 -8.51 -24.09
C LYS A 225 18.09 -7.00 -23.83
N ARG A 226 16.87 -6.44 -23.81
CA ARG A 226 16.65 -5.03 -23.46
C ARG A 226 17.04 -4.77 -22.01
N SER A 227 17.44 -3.53 -21.71
CA SER A 227 17.61 -3.09 -20.32
C SER A 227 16.24 -2.93 -19.62
N GLU A 228 16.24 -2.86 -18.28
CA GLU A 228 15.04 -2.57 -17.51
C GLU A 228 14.44 -1.22 -17.91
N GLU A 229 15.29 -0.21 -18.13
CA GLU A 229 14.88 1.14 -18.52
C GLU A 229 14.19 1.15 -19.89
N GLU A 230 14.73 0.42 -20.87
CA GLU A 230 14.11 0.26 -22.20
C GLU A 230 12.77 -0.44 -22.13
N TYR A 231 12.63 -1.45 -21.24
CA TYR A 231 11.38 -2.15 -21.05
C TYR A 231 10.33 -1.25 -20.38
N ILE A 232 10.71 -0.53 -19.32
CA ILE A 232 9.84 0.44 -18.64
C ILE A 232 9.44 1.56 -19.60
N ALA A 233 10.34 2.06 -20.41
CA ALA A 233 10.03 3.05 -21.46
C ALA A 233 9.02 2.51 -22.47
N SER A 234 9.10 1.23 -22.84
CA SER A 234 8.10 0.60 -23.73
C SER A 234 6.72 0.49 -23.08
N ILE A 235 6.64 0.20 -21.78
CA ILE A 235 5.39 0.27 -21.01
C ILE A 235 4.84 1.69 -21.02
N ALA A 236 5.67 2.68 -20.68
CA ALA A 236 5.31 4.08 -20.64
C ALA A 236 4.79 4.60 -21.99
N ALA A 237 5.37 4.16 -23.10
CA ALA A 237 4.92 4.50 -24.44
C ALA A 237 3.50 4.03 -24.75
N GLY A 238 3.00 2.99 -24.09
CA GLY A 238 1.62 2.52 -24.19
C GLY A 238 0.60 3.39 -23.46
N TYR A 239 1.05 4.19 -22.48
CA TYR A 239 0.17 5.06 -21.72
C TYR A 239 -0.13 6.38 -22.44
N PRO A 240 -1.34 6.96 -22.31
CA PRO A 240 -1.68 8.26 -22.91
C PRO A 240 -0.68 9.37 -22.51
N ARG A 241 -0.28 9.44 -21.23
CA ARG A 241 0.69 10.43 -20.74
C ARG A 241 2.15 10.14 -21.18
N LYS A 242 2.41 8.97 -21.79
CA LYS A 242 3.76 8.51 -22.16
C LYS A 242 4.74 8.41 -20.98
N SER A 243 4.23 8.19 -19.79
CA SER A 243 5.01 7.93 -18.57
C SER A 243 4.25 6.96 -17.67
N ILE A 244 4.97 6.20 -16.86
CA ILE A 244 4.40 5.48 -15.72
C ILE A 244 4.16 6.44 -14.56
N ILE A 245 3.53 5.95 -13.49
CA ILE A 245 3.19 6.74 -12.31
C ILE A 245 4.40 6.80 -11.38
N GLU A 246 4.66 7.97 -10.81
CA GLU A 246 5.63 8.08 -9.71
C GLU A 246 4.93 7.83 -8.36
N PRO A 247 5.62 7.21 -7.37
CA PRO A 247 5.05 6.92 -6.06
C PRO A 247 4.45 8.15 -5.36
N GLU A 248 5.03 9.33 -5.58
CA GLU A 248 4.59 10.60 -5.01
C GLU A 248 3.18 11.01 -5.50
N GLU A 249 2.80 10.61 -6.72
CA GLU A 249 1.44 10.86 -7.24
C GLU A 249 0.40 10.05 -6.45
N ILE A 250 0.74 8.82 -6.05
CA ILE A 250 -0.10 8.00 -5.15
C ILE A 250 -0.13 8.61 -3.75
N GLY A 251 1.03 9.10 -3.27
CA GLY A 251 1.14 9.81 -2.00
C GLY A 251 0.19 11.00 -1.91
N ALA A 252 0.15 11.83 -2.95
CA ALA A 252 -0.72 12.99 -3.03
C ALA A 252 -2.22 12.63 -2.97
N VAL A 253 -2.64 11.60 -3.72
CA VAL A 253 -4.05 11.13 -3.70
C VAL A 253 -4.41 10.54 -2.35
N ALA A 254 -3.53 9.75 -1.73
CA ALA A 254 -3.76 9.16 -0.42
C ALA A 254 -3.89 10.26 0.68
N ALA A 255 -3.00 11.24 0.67
CA ALA A 255 -3.07 12.37 1.60
C ALA A 255 -4.36 13.18 1.41
N PHE A 256 -4.80 13.42 0.17
CA PHE A 256 -6.08 14.09 -0.12
C PHE A 256 -7.26 13.30 0.46
N LEU A 257 -7.32 11.98 0.28
CA LEU A 257 -8.40 11.14 0.83
C LEU A 257 -8.45 11.10 2.36
N CYS A 258 -7.36 11.48 3.03
CA CYS A 258 -7.30 11.53 4.50
C CYS A 258 -7.78 12.88 5.09
N ARG A 259 -8.00 13.90 4.27
CA ARG A 259 -8.40 15.23 4.72
C ARG A 259 -9.90 15.31 5.02
N ASP A 260 -10.30 16.34 5.77
CA ASP A 260 -11.72 16.54 6.10
C ASP A 260 -12.55 16.93 4.88
N GLU A 261 -11.96 17.66 3.92
CA GLU A 261 -12.63 18.07 2.67
C GLU A 261 -13.00 16.89 1.77
N SER A 262 -12.37 15.73 1.94
CA SER A 262 -12.68 14.51 1.20
C SER A 262 -13.72 13.62 1.90
N SER A 263 -14.35 14.07 2.99
CA SER A 263 -15.29 13.27 3.80
C SER A 263 -16.49 12.73 3.01
N GLY A 264 -16.88 13.38 1.92
CA GLY A 264 -17.93 12.91 1.01
C GLY A 264 -17.47 11.78 0.07
N ILE A 265 -16.16 11.48 -0.01
CA ILE A 265 -15.63 10.38 -0.82
C ILE A 265 -15.55 9.14 0.08
N ASN A 266 -16.45 8.19 -0.15
CA ASN A 266 -16.50 6.95 0.64
C ASN A 266 -16.90 5.77 -0.24
N ALA A 267 -16.39 4.58 0.04
CA ALA A 267 -16.60 3.35 -0.72
C ALA A 267 -16.13 3.42 -2.20
N GLN A 268 -15.28 4.39 -2.54
CA GLN A 268 -14.83 4.60 -3.91
C GLN A 268 -13.54 3.83 -4.22
N ASP A 269 -13.37 3.52 -5.50
CA ASP A 269 -12.13 3.05 -6.10
C ASP A 269 -11.60 4.12 -7.05
N LEU A 270 -10.51 4.79 -6.68
CA LEU A 270 -9.90 5.85 -7.45
C LEU A 270 -8.77 5.28 -8.32
N THR A 271 -9.02 5.16 -9.60
CA THR A 271 -8.00 4.73 -10.55
C THR A 271 -7.00 5.85 -10.83
N VAL A 272 -5.72 5.56 -10.59
CA VAL A 272 -4.58 6.44 -10.92
C VAL A 272 -3.74 5.73 -11.97
N SER A 273 -3.98 6.01 -13.26
CA SER A 273 -3.44 5.21 -14.36
C SER A 273 -2.91 6.04 -15.54
N THR A 274 -2.66 7.35 -15.33
CA THR A 274 -2.15 8.25 -16.39
C THR A 274 -3.00 8.30 -17.67
N GLY A 275 -4.31 8.01 -17.52
CA GLY A 275 -5.28 7.98 -18.62
C GLY A 275 -5.36 6.65 -19.37
N ALA A 276 -4.69 5.59 -18.92
CA ALA A 276 -4.91 4.27 -19.50
C ALA A 276 -6.36 3.82 -19.25
N LEU A 277 -7.03 3.39 -20.34
CA LEU A 277 -8.35 2.78 -20.33
C LEU A 277 -8.17 1.26 -20.44
N TRP A 278 -8.95 0.53 -19.69
CA TRP A 278 -8.91 -0.94 -19.62
C TRP A 278 -10.13 -1.54 -20.30
#